data_ffffa49f07b42928baaa638c4f661e86
#
_entry.id   ffffa49f07b42928baaa638c4f661e86
#
_cell.length_a   1.000
_cell.length_b   1.000
_cell.length_c   1.000
_cell.angle_alpha   90.00
_cell.angle_beta   90.00
_cell.angle_gamma   90.00
#
_symmetry.space_group_name_H-M   'P 1'
#
loop_
_entity.id
_entity.type
_entity.pdbx_description
1 polymer ?
#
loop_
_entity_poly.entity_id
_entity_poly.type
_entity_poly.pdbx_seq_one_letter_code
_entity_poly.pdbx_strand_id
1 'polypeptide(L)'
;MTTENIPRLVDPQKERHGMKRIVIVGTAGSGKTTLARQLGTLLDIPAIELDALHWEANWTPAALPALRERVDMALSGAALVVDGNYSSVRDLTWGRADTVIWLDYNLWVVMTRVVWRTFSRIIARQELWNGNRE
;
A
#
# COMPACT_ATOMS: atom_id res chain seq x y z
N MET A 1 -8.86 14.21 15.81
CA MET A 1 -8.02 13.17 16.38
C MET A 1 -7.18 13.79 17.49
N THR A 2 -7.51 13.51 18.70
CA THR A 2 -6.78 14.03 19.83
C THR A 2 -5.57 13.16 20.11
N THR A 3 -4.41 13.76 20.27
CA THR A 3 -3.14 13.09 20.57
C THR A 3 -3.09 12.46 21.96
N GLU A 4 -4.19 12.54 22.73
CA GLU A 4 -4.24 12.14 24.13
C GLU A 4 -4.35 10.63 24.36
N ASN A 5 -4.62 9.85 23.35
CA ASN A 5 -4.78 8.39 23.46
C ASN A 5 -3.80 7.59 22.60
N ILE A 6 -2.63 8.12 22.33
CA ILE A 6 -1.55 7.28 21.85
C ILE A 6 -1.07 6.49 23.06
N PRO A 7 -1.25 5.17 23.11
CA PRO A 7 -0.73 4.37 24.21
C PRO A 7 0.77 4.64 24.31
N ARG A 8 1.16 5.22 25.43
CA ARG A 8 2.57 5.39 25.73
C ARG A 8 3.26 4.05 25.74
N LEU A 9 4.43 4.08 25.16
CA LEU A 9 5.50 3.18 25.51
C LEU A 9 5.40 1.83 24.84
N VAL A 10 5.55 1.90 23.59
CA VAL A 10 6.31 0.85 22.97
C VAL A 10 7.76 1.32 23.01
N ASP A 11 8.62 0.53 23.59
CA ASP A 11 10.06 0.74 23.59
C ASP A 11 10.52 0.93 22.15
N PRO A 12 11.12 2.05 21.77
CA PRO A 12 11.55 2.28 20.38
C PRO A 12 12.49 1.21 19.84
N GLN A 13 13.18 0.51 20.72
CA GLN A 13 14.04 -0.60 20.32
C GLN A 13 13.25 -1.90 20.12
N LYS A 14 12.18 -2.09 20.88
CA LYS A 14 11.27 -3.22 20.73
C LYS A 14 10.41 -3.08 19.46
N GLU A 15 10.04 -1.85 19.11
CA GLU A 15 9.34 -1.55 17.88
C GLU A 15 10.21 -1.82 16.64
N ARG A 16 11.48 -1.51 16.68
CA ARG A 16 12.40 -1.81 15.57
C ARG A 16 12.51 -3.30 15.26
N HIS A 17 12.25 -4.16 16.24
CA HIS A 17 12.25 -5.60 16.05
C HIS A 17 10.87 -6.18 15.71
N GLY A 18 9.80 -5.39 15.87
CA GLY A 18 8.43 -5.85 15.73
C GLY A 18 7.78 -5.59 14.37
N MET A 19 8.11 -4.48 13.71
CA MET A 19 7.48 -4.10 12.45
C MET A 19 8.23 -4.68 11.25
N LYS A 20 7.93 -5.91 10.91
CA LYS A 20 8.54 -6.59 9.76
C LYS A 20 7.61 -6.69 8.56
N ARG A 21 6.32 -6.92 8.80
CA ARG A 21 5.31 -7.07 7.75
C ARG A 21 4.21 -6.04 7.96
N ILE A 22 4.28 -4.96 7.22
CA ILE A 22 3.43 -3.79 7.36
C ILE A 22 2.45 -3.76 6.20
N VAL A 23 1.16 -3.62 6.50
CA VAL A 23 0.12 -3.39 5.51
C VAL A 23 -0.43 -1.98 5.69
N ILE A 24 -0.46 -1.21 4.61
CA ILE A 24 -1.01 0.14 4.60
C ILE A 24 -2.33 0.13 3.85
N VAL A 25 -3.39 0.53 4.52
CA VAL A 25 -4.74 0.63 3.97
C VAL A 25 -5.25 2.06 4.05
N GLY A 26 -6.20 2.38 3.21
CA GLY A 26 -6.82 3.70 3.12
C GLY A 26 -7.45 3.91 1.77
N THR A 27 -8.14 5.04 1.60
CA THR A 27 -8.77 5.40 0.34
C THR A 27 -7.76 5.83 -0.72
N ALA A 28 -8.16 5.78 -1.99
CA ALA A 28 -7.35 6.29 -3.09
C ALA A 28 -6.98 7.77 -2.85
N GLY A 29 -5.74 8.13 -3.12
CA GLY A 29 -5.24 9.49 -2.88
C GLY A 29 -4.90 9.83 -1.43
N SER A 30 -4.96 8.86 -0.52
CA SER A 30 -4.60 9.06 0.90
C SER A 30 -3.08 9.08 1.17
N GLY A 31 -2.26 8.79 0.17
CA GLY A 31 -0.80 8.78 0.31
C GLY A 31 -0.21 7.41 0.68
N LYS A 32 -0.97 6.33 0.54
CA LYS A 32 -0.51 4.96 0.87
C LYS A 32 0.79 4.58 0.17
N THR A 33 0.84 4.80 -1.13
CA THR A 33 2.01 4.45 -1.95
C THR A 33 3.24 5.26 -1.55
N THR A 34 3.07 6.54 -1.30
CA THR A 34 4.16 7.42 -0.83
C THR A 34 4.68 6.95 0.52
N LEU A 35 3.78 6.68 1.46
CA LEU A 35 4.16 6.18 2.78
C LEU A 35 4.84 4.81 2.69
N ALA A 36 4.32 3.90 1.86
CA ALA A 36 4.91 2.59 1.67
C ALA A 36 6.35 2.67 1.15
N ARG A 37 6.60 3.52 0.17
CA ARG A 37 7.94 3.75 -0.37
C ARG A 37 8.88 4.38 0.66
N GLN A 38 8.40 5.35 1.42
CA GLN A 38 9.18 5.98 2.49
C GLN A 38 9.55 4.99 3.60
N LEU A 39 8.61 4.18 4.04
CA LEU A 39 8.86 3.13 5.03
C LEU A 39 9.81 2.06 4.48
N GLY A 40 9.63 1.66 3.23
CA GLY A 40 10.54 0.70 2.58
C GLY A 40 11.97 1.20 2.56
N THR A 41 12.18 2.46 2.23
CA THR A 41 13.51 3.10 2.25
C THR A 41 14.05 3.23 3.67
N LEU A 42 13.23 3.71 4.60
CA LEU A 42 13.65 3.95 5.99
C LEU A 42 14.02 2.66 6.71
N LEU A 43 13.28 1.60 6.49
CA LEU A 43 13.47 0.30 7.15
C LEU A 43 14.34 -0.66 6.32
N ASP A 44 14.72 -0.26 5.11
CA ASP A 44 15.46 -1.10 4.17
C ASP A 44 14.76 -2.43 3.88
N ILE A 45 13.47 -2.34 3.54
CA ILE A 45 12.62 -3.48 3.21
C ILE A 45 11.86 -3.23 1.90
N PRO A 46 11.45 -4.27 1.16
CA PRO A 46 10.70 -4.09 -0.07
C PRO A 46 9.34 -3.44 0.16
N ALA A 47 8.95 -2.51 -0.71
CA ALA A 47 7.61 -1.95 -0.78
C ALA A 47 6.86 -2.57 -1.95
N ILE A 48 5.71 -3.16 -1.69
CA ILE A 48 4.90 -3.91 -2.65
C ILE A 48 3.59 -3.17 -2.88
N GLU A 49 3.33 -2.80 -4.12
CA GLU A 49 2.07 -2.20 -4.54
C GLU A 49 1.15 -3.30 -5.07
N LEU A 50 0.02 -3.55 -4.41
CA LEU A 50 -0.94 -4.55 -4.88
C LEU A 50 -1.52 -4.20 -6.25
N ASP A 51 -1.68 -2.92 -6.56
CA ASP A 51 -2.12 -2.48 -7.88
C ASP A 51 -1.19 -2.94 -9.00
N ALA A 52 0.11 -2.95 -8.76
CA ALA A 52 1.09 -3.44 -9.73
C ALA A 52 0.94 -4.94 -10.01
N LEU A 53 0.46 -5.70 -9.05
CA LEU A 53 0.21 -7.14 -9.18
C LEU A 53 -1.16 -7.45 -9.78
N HIS A 54 -2.12 -6.56 -9.59
CA HIS A 54 -3.50 -6.73 -10.01
C HIS A 54 -3.74 -6.35 -11.48
N TRP A 55 -3.19 -5.21 -11.89
CA TRP A 55 -3.44 -4.68 -13.22
C TRP A 55 -2.43 -5.19 -14.25
N GLU A 56 -2.94 -5.83 -15.26
CA GLU A 56 -2.19 -6.20 -16.47
C GLU A 56 -2.27 -5.10 -17.52
N ALA A 57 -1.59 -5.27 -18.66
CA ALA A 57 -1.61 -4.30 -19.74
C ALA A 57 -3.06 -4.00 -20.21
N ASN A 58 -3.29 -2.78 -20.67
CA ASN A 58 -4.61 -2.28 -21.10
C ASN A 58 -5.67 -2.31 -19.98
N TRP A 59 -5.25 -2.06 -18.74
CA TRP A 59 -6.12 -2.04 -17.56
C TRP A 59 -6.96 -3.31 -17.39
N THR A 60 -6.41 -4.45 -17.81
CA THR A 60 -7.05 -5.75 -17.63
C THR A 60 -6.75 -6.27 -16.23
N PRO A 61 -7.77 -6.56 -15.41
CA PRO A 61 -7.53 -7.15 -14.11
C PRO A 61 -6.99 -8.58 -14.23
N ALA A 62 -6.02 -8.92 -13.38
CA ALA A 62 -5.50 -10.27 -13.30
C ALA A 62 -6.61 -11.24 -12.86
N ALA A 63 -6.61 -12.45 -13.43
CA ALA A 63 -7.48 -13.52 -12.95
C ALA A 63 -7.15 -13.82 -11.48
N LEU A 64 -8.17 -14.14 -10.67
CA LEU A 64 -8.00 -14.33 -9.23
C LEU A 64 -6.91 -15.36 -8.87
N PRO A 65 -6.84 -16.53 -9.50
CA PRO A 65 -5.75 -17.48 -9.20
C PRO A 65 -4.36 -16.91 -9.47
N ALA A 66 -4.20 -16.16 -10.56
CA ALA A 66 -2.94 -15.52 -10.90
C ALA A 66 -2.58 -14.40 -9.92
N LEU A 67 -3.55 -13.59 -9.51
CA LEU A 67 -3.35 -12.55 -8.50
C LEU A 67 -2.91 -13.15 -7.16
N ARG A 68 -3.59 -14.17 -6.70
CA ARG A 68 -3.27 -14.85 -5.44
C ARG A 68 -1.87 -15.45 -5.45
N GLU A 69 -1.47 -16.06 -6.55
CA GLU A 69 -0.12 -16.61 -6.72
C GLU A 69 0.95 -15.50 -6.68
N ARG A 70 0.73 -14.41 -7.40
CA ARG A 70 1.65 -13.26 -7.41
C ARG A 70 1.79 -12.63 -6.02
N VAL A 71 0.67 -12.45 -5.33
CA VAL A 71 0.66 -11.92 -3.96
C VAL A 71 1.36 -12.86 -3.00
N ASP A 72 1.07 -14.15 -3.07
CA ASP A 72 1.72 -15.14 -2.22
C ASP A 72 3.24 -15.13 -2.39
N MET A 73 3.72 -15.08 -3.62
CA MET A 73 5.15 -14.99 -3.91
C MET A 73 5.76 -13.67 -3.43
N ALA A 74 5.08 -12.56 -3.66
CA ALA A 74 5.56 -11.24 -3.24
C ALA A 74 5.64 -11.12 -1.72
N LEU A 75 4.77 -11.80 -0.99
CA LEU A 75 4.72 -11.79 0.48
C LEU A 75 5.57 -12.86 1.13
N SER A 76 6.36 -13.60 0.37
CA SER A 76 7.21 -14.68 0.91
C SER A 76 8.40 -14.16 1.74
N GLY A 77 8.79 -12.91 1.57
CA GLY A 77 9.89 -12.29 2.31
C GLY A 77 9.62 -12.17 3.82
N ALA A 78 10.70 -12.11 4.59
CA ALA A 78 10.62 -11.98 6.05
C ALA A 78 10.16 -10.59 6.50
N ALA A 79 10.47 -9.54 5.72
CA ALA A 79 10.10 -8.16 6.00
C ALA A 79 9.67 -7.46 4.72
N LEU A 80 8.56 -6.72 4.77
CA LEU A 80 8.00 -6.01 3.62
C LEU A 80 6.93 -5.00 4.03
N VAL A 81 6.67 -4.04 3.15
CA VAL A 81 5.55 -3.11 3.25
C VAL A 81 4.60 -3.37 2.09
N VAL A 82 3.33 -3.55 2.36
CA VAL A 82 2.30 -3.75 1.34
C VAL A 82 1.37 -2.54 1.30
N ASP A 83 1.20 -1.97 0.12
CA ASP A 83 0.25 -0.89 -0.15
C ASP A 83 -0.96 -1.46 -0.89
N GLY A 84 -2.12 -1.34 -0.27
CA GLY A 84 -3.38 -1.71 -0.87
C GLY A 84 -4.27 -2.57 0.02
N ASN A 85 -5.52 -2.72 -0.40
CA ASN A 85 -6.52 -3.48 0.34
C ASN A 85 -7.52 -4.13 -0.61
N TYR A 86 -7.12 -5.21 -1.25
CA TYR A 86 -8.02 -6.03 -2.06
C TYR A 86 -8.62 -7.14 -1.20
N SER A 87 -9.94 -7.18 -1.11
CA SER A 87 -10.67 -8.18 -0.33
C SER A 87 -10.35 -9.62 -0.77
N SER A 88 -10.08 -9.82 -2.06
CA SER A 88 -9.78 -11.12 -2.63
C SER A 88 -8.46 -11.74 -2.17
N VAL A 89 -7.54 -10.93 -1.63
CA VAL A 89 -6.24 -11.39 -1.12
C VAL A 89 -5.99 -10.93 0.32
N ARG A 90 -7.01 -10.44 1.00
CA ARG A 90 -6.90 -9.93 2.37
C ARG A 90 -6.41 -10.99 3.35
N ASP A 91 -6.80 -12.23 3.17
CA ASP A 91 -6.31 -13.35 3.96
C ASP A 91 -4.78 -13.51 3.87
N LEU A 92 -4.20 -13.27 2.69
CA LEU A 92 -2.77 -13.32 2.48
C LEU A 92 -2.05 -12.11 3.07
N THR A 93 -2.59 -10.91 2.86
CA THR A 93 -1.95 -9.67 3.31
C THR A 93 -2.10 -9.49 4.81
N TRP A 94 -3.32 -9.49 5.32
CA TRP A 94 -3.58 -9.27 6.74
C TRP A 94 -3.20 -10.47 7.61
N GLY A 95 -3.36 -11.68 7.09
CA GLY A 95 -2.98 -12.88 7.81
C GLY A 95 -1.49 -13.00 8.08
N ARG A 96 -0.67 -12.34 7.29
CA ARG A 96 0.79 -12.30 7.44
C ARG A 96 1.32 -11.00 8.04
N ALA A 97 0.47 -10.00 8.21
CA ALA A 97 0.86 -8.70 8.75
C ALA A 97 1.08 -8.76 10.27
N ASP A 98 2.12 -8.10 10.72
CA ASP A 98 2.31 -7.78 12.14
C ASP A 98 1.86 -6.36 12.48
N THR A 99 1.72 -5.50 11.47
CA THR A 99 1.32 -4.10 11.64
C THR A 99 0.38 -3.69 10.50
N VAL A 100 -0.73 -3.04 10.84
CA VAL A 100 -1.64 -2.44 9.87
C VAL A 100 -1.71 -0.94 10.13
N ILE A 101 -1.41 -0.15 9.10
CA ILE A 101 -1.49 1.30 9.14
C ILE A 101 -2.71 1.74 8.34
N TRP A 102 -3.63 2.42 8.98
CA TRP A 102 -4.81 2.96 8.34
C TRP A 102 -4.65 4.46 8.14
N LEU A 103 -4.64 4.89 6.88
CA LEU A 103 -4.62 6.30 6.52
C LEU A 103 -6.06 6.80 6.40
N ASP A 104 -6.51 7.52 7.41
CA ASP A 104 -7.86 8.10 7.49
C ASP A 104 -7.78 9.62 7.29
N TYR A 105 -8.07 10.05 6.07
CA TYR A 105 -8.11 11.47 5.72
C TYR A 105 -9.54 11.96 5.49
N ASN A 106 -9.75 13.25 5.70
CA ASN A 106 -10.99 13.91 5.33
C ASN A 106 -11.29 13.73 3.85
N LEU A 107 -12.57 13.45 3.52
CA LEU A 107 -13.01 13.18 2.16
C LEU A 107 -12.61 14.27 1.16
N TRP A 108 -12.66 15.53 1.57
CA TRP A 108 -12.25 16.66 0.72
C TRP A 108 -10.76 16.60 0.36
N VAL A 109 -9.91 16.27 1.31
CA VAL A 109 -8.48 16.12 1.07
C VAL A 109 -8.23 14.97 0.10
N VAL A 110 -8.90 13.85 0.29
CA VAL A 110 -8.81 12.68 -0.59
C VAL A 110 -9.29 13.04 -2.01
N MET A 111 -10.45 13.66 -2.13
CA MET A 111 -11.02 14.07 -3.42
C MET A 111 -10.10 15.03 -4.17
N THR A 112 -9.57 16.04 -3.50
CA THR A 112 -8.65 17.02 -4.10
C THR A 112 -7.38 16.31 -4.60
N ARG A 113 -6.80 15.41 -3.83
CA ARG A 113 -5.60 14.66 -4.21
C ARG A 113 -5.86 13.73 -5.39
N VAL A 114 -6.99 13.03 -5.40
CA VAL A 114 -7.35 12.13 -6.51
C VAL A 114 -7.53 12.92 -7.81
N VAL A 115 -8.28 14.02 -7.76
CA VAL A 115 -8.51 14.87 -8.94
C VAL A 115 -7.19 15.44 -9.46
N TRP A 116 -6.36 16.01 -8.58
CA TRP A 116 -5.06 16.55 -8.97
C TRP A 116 -4.14 15.49 -9.57
N ARG A 117 -4.07 14.32 -8.97
CA ARG A 117 -3.25 13.21 -9.47
C ARG A 117 -3.71 12.74 -10.84
N THR A 118 -5.01 12.55 -11.03
CA THR A 118 -5.59 12.13 -12.31
C THR A 118 -5.31 13.18 -13.39
N PHE A 119 -5.54 14.44 -13.09
CA PHE A 119 -5.28 15.55 -14.01
C PHE A 119 -3.80 15.63 -14.41
N SER A 120 -2.90 15.55 -13.43
CA SER A 120 -1.45 15.56 -13.69
C SER A 120 -1.00 14.38 -14.55
N ARG A 121 -1.56 13.20 -14.33
CA ARG A 121 -1.23 12.00 -15.12
C ARG A 121 -1.75 12.08 -16.55
N ILE A 122 -2.92 12.63 -16.75
CA ILE A 122 -3.48 12.85 -18.10
C ILE A 122 -2.60 13.82 -18.87
N ILE A 123 -2.21 14.94 -18.27
CA ILE A 123 -1.33 15.94 -18.92
C ILE A 123 0.05 15.35 -19.21
N ALA A 124 0.64 14.68 -18.23
CA ALA A 124 1.98 14.10 -18.37
C ALA A 124 1.99 12.83 -19.22
N ARG A 125 0.83 12.20 -19.47
CA ARG A 125 0.69 10.90 -20.11
C ARG A 125 1.61 9.86 -19.50
N GLN A 126 1.67 9.84 -18.17
CA GLN A 126 2.52 8.92 -17.44
C GLN A 126 2.08 7.49 -17.66
N GLU A 127 3.06 6.62 -17.90
CA GLU A 127 2.84 5.19 -17.87
C GLU A 127 2.62 4.73 -16.43
N LEU A 128 1.55 3.99 -16.23
CA LEU A 128 1.23 3.34 -14.97
C LEU A 128 1.48 1.84 -15.12
N TRP A 129 1.32 1.12 -14.06
CA TRP A 129 1.58 -0.33 -13.93
C TRP A 129 1.51 -1.13 -15.25
N ASN A 130 2.59 -1.83 -15.59
CA ASN A 130 2.69 -2.73 -16.75
C ASN A 130 2.36 -2.07 -18.10
N GLY A 131 2.78 -0.82 -18.30
CA GLY A 131 2.59 -0.08 -19.53
C GLY A 131 1.23 0.58 -19.69
N ASN A 132 0.36 0.55 -18.69
CA ASN A 132 -0.91 1.25 -18.71
C ASN A 132 -0.71 2.76 -18.58
N ARG A 133 -1.56 3.52 -19.30
CA ARG A 133 -1.59 4.98 -19.26
C ARG A 133 -3.00 5.49 -19.01
N GLU A 134 -3.09 6.63 -18.42
CA GLU A 134 -4.33 7.40 -18.30
C GLU A 134 -4.48 8.42 -19.43
#